data_3b65d3102b390286189daad8bd176594
#
_entry.id   3b65d3102b390286189daad8bd176594
#
_cell.length_a   1.000
_cell.length_b   1.000
_cell.length_c   1.000
_cell.angle_alpha   90.00
_cell.angle_beta   90.00
_cell.angle_gamma   90.00
#
_symmetry.space_group_name_H-M   'P 1'
#
loop_
_entity.id
_entity.type
_entity.pdbx_description
1 polymer ?
#
loop_
_entity_poly.entity_id
_entity_poly.type
_entity_poly.pdbx_seq_one_letter_code
_entity_poly.pdbx_strand_id
1 'polypeptide(L)'
;MDAVRFVESCEEGFVAATVTPRHLLLNRNVLFQGRLQPHNHCLPVLKREIHRQAIVSAVTSGSKRFFLGTDGAPHERRRKECPCGCAGIYNAPVALALYAKVFEEVGALDKLEAFTSLNGPDFYGLPRNTSKIKLIKTSWKVPESFSFSFGDIIPMFAGETLVASILLITRKSVFTNRL
;
A
#
# COMPACT_ATOMS: atom_id res chain seq x y z
N MET A 1 -8.24 4.57 15.96
CA MET A 1 -7.46 4.83 17.19
C MET A 1 -7.42 3.59 18.08
N ASP A 2 -8.54 2.99 18.42
CA ASP A 2 -8.58 1.85 19.35
C ASP A 2 -7.84 0.61 18.82
N ALA A 3 -7.95 0.32 17.53
CA ALA A 3 -7.18 -0.77 16.91
C ALA A 3 -5.65 -0.55 17.00
N VAL A 4 -5.17 0.69 16.80
CA VAL A 4 -3.75 1.01 16.96
C VAL A 4 -3.33 0.79 18.41
N ARG A 5 -4.08 1.34 19.36
CA ARG A 5 -3.81 1.17 20.79
C ARG A 5 -3.84 -0.31 21.20
N PHE A 6 -4.78 -1.07 20.68
CA PHE A 6 -4.85 -2.50 20.93
C PHE A 6 -3.57 -3.20 20.47
N VAL A 7 -3.14 -2.99 19.21
CA VAL A 7 -1.90 -3.61 18.70
C VAL A 7 -0.68 -3.18 19.53
N GLU A 8 -0.61 -1.91 19.93
CA GLU A 8 0.49 -1.39 20.75
C GLU A 8 0.50 -1.95 22.18
N SER A 9 -0.68 -2.25 22.76
CA SER A 9 -0.81 -2.80 24.11
C SER A 9 -0.54 -4.29 24.23
N CYS A 10 -0.56 -5.03 23.12
CA CYS A 10 -0.29 -6.47 23.14
C CYS A 10 1.18 -6.74 23.41
N GLU A 11 1.50 -7.96 23.86
CA GLU A 11 2.87 -8.42 24.01
C GLU A 11 3.58 -8.45 22.65
N GLU A 12 4.86 -8.07 22.63
CA GLU A 12 5.64 -8.02 21.39
C GLU A 12 5.82 -9.42 20.79
N GLY A 13 5.65 -9.52 19.47
CA GLY A 13 5.76 -10.80 18.75
C GLY A 13 4.46 -11.58 18.60
N PHE A 14 3.42 -11.28 19.37
CA PHE A 14 2.14 -12.03 19.29
C PHE A 14 1.10 -11.35 18.39
N VAL A 15 1.11 -10.03 18.34
CA VAL A 15 0.13 -9.26 17.55
C VAL A 15 0.84 -8.20 16.74
N ALA A 16 0.54 -8.17 15.45
CA ALA A 16 0.97 -7.12 14.53
C ALA A 16 -0.17 -6.74 13.59
N ALA A 17 0.00 -5.66 12.84
CA ALA A 17 -0.98 -5.22 11.87
C ALA A 17 -0.30 -4.89 10.53
N THR A 18 -0.86 -5.43 9.47
CA THR A 18 -0.58 -4.97 8.11
C THR A 18 -1.33 -3.69 7.82
N VAL A 19 -0.68 -2.77 7.12
CA VAL A 19 -1.28 -1.47 6.79
C VAL A 19 -1.21 -1.22 5.30
N THR A 20 -2.35 -0.87 4.72
CA THR A 20 -2.51 -0.69 3.27
C THR A 20 -2.25 0.75 2.84
N PRO A 21 -1.82 0.99 1.58
CA PRO A 21 -1.63 2.35 1.06
C PRO A 21 -2.90 3.19 1.14
N ARG A 22 -4.06 2.58 0.85
CA ARG A 22 -5.35 3.27 0.85
C ARG A 22 -5.73 3.85 2.21
N HIS A 23 -5.43 3.13 3.31
CA HIS A 23 -5.72 3.60 4.66
C HIS A 23 -4.75 4.69 5.15
N LEU A 24 -3.60 4.84 4.51
CA LEU A 24 -2.65 5.92 4.79
C LEU A 24 -2.98 7.21 4.03
N LEU A 25 -3.53 7.10 2.82
CA LEU A 25 -3.72 8.22 1.91
C LEU A 25 -5.16 8.71 1.81
N LEU A 26 -6.14 7.82 2.00
CA LEU A 26 -7.55 8.11 1.79
C LEU A 26 -8.34 8.06 3.10
N ASN A 27 -9.32 8.93 3.23
CA ASN A 27 -10.35 8.85 4.23
C ASN A 27 -11.73 8.59 3.59
N ARG A 28 -12.76 8.37 4.38
CA ARG A 28 -14.09 7.97 3.89
C ARG A 28 -14.74 8.99 2.93
N ASN A 29 -14.32 10.26 2.93
CA ASN A 29 -14.93 11.28 2.09
C ASN A 29 -14.68 11.02 0.59
N VAL A 30 -13.58 10.36 0.23
CA VAL A 30 -13.28 10.05 -1.18
C VAL A 30 -14.30 9.11 -1.82
N LEU A 31 -15.10 8.38 -1.04
CA LEU A 31 -16.16 7.51 -1.56
C LEU A 31 -17.27 8.30 -2.26
N PHE A 32 -17.43 9.58 -1.92
CA PHE A 32 -18.52 10.44 -2.37
C PHE A 32 -18.04 11.74 -3.03
N GLN A 33 -16.74 11.85 -3.29
CA GLN A 33 -16.19 13.08 -3.86
C GLN A 33 -16.65 13.28 -5.30
N GLY A 34 -17.45 14.33 -5.53
CA GLY A 34 -18.06 14.67 -6.81
C GLY A 34 -19.21 13.73 -7.21
N ARG A 35 -19.11 12.47 -6.90
CA ARG A 35 -20.10 11.40 -7.12
C ARG A 35 -19.71 10.16 -6.33
N LEU A 36 -20.51 9.11 -6.41
CA LEU A 36 -20.13 7.79 -5.89
C LEU A 36 -18.86 7.28 -6.60
N GLN A 37 -17.85 6.92 -5.82
CA GLN A 37 -16.53 6.45 -6.30
C GLN A 37 -16.36 4.95 -6.02
N PRO A 38 -16.91 4.05 -6.85
CA PRO A 38 -16.88 2.62 -6.59
C PRO A 38 -15.47 2.04 -6.56
N HIS A 39 -14.52 2.63 -7.30
CA HIS A 39 -13.13 2.18 -7.30
C HIS A 39 -12.39 2.46 -5.98
N ASN A 40 -12.92 3.35 -5.13
CA ASN A 40 -12.41 3.60 -3.78
C ASN A 40 -13.12 2.75 -2.71
N HIS A 41 -14.13 1.95 -3.10
CA HIS A 41 -14.83 1.06 -2.18
C HIS A 41 -14.00 -0.19 -1.86
N CYS A 42 -13.76 -0.40 -0.56
CA CYS A 42 -13.02 -1.56 -0.02
C CYS A 42 -13.55 -1.95 1.36
N LEU A 43 -13.20 -3.13 1.81
CA LEU A 43 -13.39 -3.57 3.18
C LEU A 43 -12.01 -3.86 3.83
N PRO A 44 -11.78 -3.44 5.08
CA PRO A 44 -12.65 -2.56 5.88
C PRO A 44 -12.83 -1.19 5.21
N VAL A 45 -14.03 -0.61 5.35
CA VAL A 45 -14.35 0.70 4.77
C VAL A 45 -13.40 1.77 5.32
N LEU A 46 -12.98 2.69 4.46
CA LEU A 46 -12.17 3.86 4.84
C LEU A 46 -12.81 4.63 6.00
N LYS A 47 -12.00 5.10 6.92
CA LYS A 47 -12.45 5.74 8.16
C LYS A 47 -12.33 7.28 8.07
N ARG A 48 -12.64 7.96 9.17
CA ARG A 48 -12.50 9.42 9.28
C ARG A 48 -11.03 9.82 9.24
N GLU A 49 -10.77 11.09 8.95
CA GLU A 49 -9.41 11.66 8.85
C GLU A 49 -8.58 11.43 10.12
N ILE A 50 -9.17 11.61 11.29
CA ILE A 50 -8.47 11.38 12.57
C ILE A 50 -7.95 9.94 12.73
N HIS A 51 -8.64 8.96 12.14
CA HIS A 51 -8.19 7.56 12.16
C HIS A 51 -7.06 7.34 11.15
N ARG A 52 -7.13 7.98 9.96
CA ARG A 52 -6.05 7.96 8.98
C ARG A 52 -4.76 8.52 9.59
N GLN A 53 -4.83 9.69 10.21
CA GLN A 53 -3.69 10.33 10.88
C GLN A 53 -3.09 9.43 11.97
N ALA A 54 -3.94 8.78 12.78
CA ALA A 54 -3.47 7.85 13.81
C ALA A 54 -2.72 6.64 13.21
N ILE A 55 -3.18 6.12 12.06
CA ILE A 55 -2.48 5.03 11.38
C ILE A 55 -1.15 5.52 10.80
N VAL A 56 -1.12 6.69 10.16
CA VAL A 56 0.13 7.30 9.66
C VAL A 56 1.13 7.45 10.79
N SER A 57 0.72 8.03 11.92
CA SER A 57 1.59 8.17 13.11
C SER A 57 2.13 6.82 13.60
N ALA A 58 1.30 5.79 13.65
CA ALA A 58 1.72 4.46 14.09
C ALA A 58 2.76 3.83 13.17
N VAL A 59 2.55 3.84 11.84
CA VAL A 59 3.48 3.21 10.89
C VAL A 59 4.80 3.96 10.76
N THR A 60 4.80 5.26 11.00
CA THR A 60 6.00 6.10 10.93
C THR A 60 6.71 6.28 12.26
N SER A 61 6.20 5.68 13.34
CA SER A 61 6.84 5.68 14.66
C SER A 61 8.13 4.86 14.72
N GLY A 62 8.29 3.89 13.81
CA GLY A 62 9.35 2.89 13.85
C GLY A 62 8.98 1.62 14.62
N SER A 63 7.73 1.50 15.09
CA SER A 63 7.24 0.28 15.74
C SER A 63 7.29 -0.91 14.79
N LYS A 64 7.86 -2.02 15.24
CA LYS A 64 7.94 -3.28 14.49
C LYS A 64 6.59 -3.98 14.32
N ARG A 65 5.58 -3.53 15.07
CA ARG A 65 4.24 -4.13 15.06
C ARG A 65 3.41 -3.76 13.83
N PHE A 66 3.87 -2.79 13.05
CA PHE A 66 3.21 -2.35 11.82
C PHE A 66 4.11 -2.60 10.62
N PHE A 67 3.56 -3.21 9.58
CA PHE A 67 4.29 -3.45 8.35
C PHE A 67 3.38 -3.45 7.13
N LEU A 68 3.99 -3.49 5.97
CA LEU A 68 3.33 -3.45 4.69
C LEU A 68 2.37 -4.63 4.50
N GLY A 69 1.14 -4.31 4.10
CA GLY A 69 0.21 -5.26 3.55
C GLY A 69 -0.67 -4.53 2.54
N THR A 70 -0.51 -4.81 1.25
CA THR A 70 -1.22 -4.08 0.20
C THR A 70 -2.71 -4.37 0.21
N ASP A 71 -3.08 -5.59 0.61
CA ASP A 71 -4.48 -6.05 0.56
C ASP A 71 -5.13 -5.68 -0.78
N GLY A 72 -4.37 -5.91 -1.86
CA GLY A 72 -4.79 -5.64 -3.21
C GLY A 72 -5.87 -6.63 -3.63
N ALA A 73 -7.04 -6.11 -3.97
CA ALA A 73 -8.20 -6.92 -4.37
C ALA A 73 -8.77 -6.38 -5.68
N PRO A 74 -8.16 -6.74 -6.83
CA PRO A 74 -8.64 -6.31 -8.13
C PRO A 74 -9.98 -6.95 -8.48
N HIS A 75 -10.90 -6.12 -8.96
CA HIS A 75 -12.14 -6.54 -9.58
C HIS A 75 -12.31 -5.84 -10.92
N GLU A 76 -12.84 -6.52 -11.91
CA GLU A 76 -13.16 -5.92 -13.20
C GLU A 76 -14.04 -4.68 -13.03
N ARG A 77 -13.84 -3.67 -13.86
CA ARG A 77 -14.59 -2.41 -13.86
C ARG A 77 -16.10 -2.66 -13.74
N ARG A 78 -16.65 -3.54 -14.58
CA ARG A 78 -18.08 -3.87 -14.61
C ARG A 78 -18.61 -4.40 -13.27
N ARG A 79 -17.76 -5.06 -12.48
CA ARG A 79 -18.14 -5.60 -11.16
C ARG A 79 -18.06 -4.56 -10.07
N LYS A 80 -17.28 -3.52 -10.27
CA LYS A 80 -17.20 -2.37 -9.38
C LYS A 80 -18.29 -1.35 -9.65
N GLU A 81 -18.64 -1.17 -10.93
CA GLU A 81 -19.59 -0.16 -11.41
C GLU A 81 -21.03 -0.69 -11.57
N CYS A 82 -21.38 -1.74 -10.86
CA CYS A 82 -22.72 -2.31 -10.80
C CYS A 82 -23.38 -2.07 -9.42
N PRO A 83 -24.69 -2.30 -9.27
CA PRO A 83 -25.39 -2.06 -8.02
C PRO A 83 -24.81 -2.79 -6.78
N CYS A 84 -24.23 -3.98 -6.97
CA CYS A 84 -23.60 -4.73 -5.87
C CYS A 84 -22.18 -4.23 -5.52
N GLY A 85 -21.49 -3.53 -6.41
CA GLY A 85 -20.23 -2.85 -6.20
C GLY A 85 -19.18 -3.62 -5.40
N CYS A 86 -18.46 -4.57 -6.03
CA CYS A 86 -17.47 -5.40 -5.34
C CYS A 86 -16.49 -4.54 -4.52
N ALA A 87 -16.27 -4.92 -3.26
CA ALA A 87 -15.31 -4.27 -2.38
C ALA A 87 -13.88 -4.73 -2.69
N GLY A 88 -12.99 -3.80 -2.99
CA GLY A 88 -11.58 -4.07 -3.26
C GLY A 88 -10.93 -2.94 -4.05
N ILE A 89 -9.66 -2.67 -3.80
CA ILE A 89 -8.88 -1.65 -4.50
C ILE A 89 -7.64 -2.31 -5.09
N TYR A 90 -7.37 -2.06 -6.37
CA TYR A 90 -6.15 -2.50 -7.02
C TYR A 90 -5.05 -1.46 -6.85
N ASN A 91 -4.09 -1.74 -5.98
CA ASN A 91 -3.03 -0.81 -5.61
C ASN A 91 -1.60 -1.34 -5.89
N ALA A 92 -1.46 -2.58 -6.34
CA ALA A 92 -0.15 -3.20 -6.54
C ALA A 92 0.84 -2.37 -7.38
N PRO A 93 0.44 -1.75 -8.51
CA PRO A 93 1.37 -0.97 -9.34
C PRO A 93 1.92 0.28 -8.66
N VAL A 94 1.20 0.82 -7.68
CA VAL A 94 1.49 2.10 -7.03
C VAL A 94 1.91 1.96 -5.57
N ALA A 95 1.75 0.80 -4.97
CA ALA A 95 1.84 0.60 -3.52
C ALA A 95 3.15 1.13 -2.91
N LEU A 96 4.31 0.70 -3.41
CA LEU A 96 5.60 1.11 -2.85
C LEU A 96 5.85 2.62 -3.00
N ALA A 97 5.46 3.18 -4.14
CA ALA A 97 5.55 4.62 -4.38
C ALA A 97 4.67 5.41 -3.40
N LEU A 98 3.48 4.91 -3.11
CA LEU A 98 2.54 5.53 -2.18
C LEU A 98 3.03 5.44 -0.72
N TYR A 99 3.62 4.32 -0.31
CA TYR A 99 4.27 4.24 1.00
C TYR A 99 5.43 5.22 1.10
N ALA A 100 6.32 5.26 0.10
CA ALA A 100 7.43 6.20 0.08
C ALA A 100 6.95 7.66 0.20
N LYS A 101 5.89 8.02 -0.53
CA LYS A 101 5.26 9.35 -0.45
C LYS A 101 4.82 9.68 0.98
N VAL A 102 4.08 8.77 1.65
CA VAL A 102 3.59 9.00 3.01
C VAL A 102 4.75 9.17 3.99
N PHE A 103 5.77 8.31 3.92
CA PHE A 103 6.92 8.39 4.82
C PHE A 103 7.77 9.65 4.56
N GLU A 104 7.88 10.09 3.31
CA GLU A 104 8.54 11.35 2.95
C GLU A 104 7.81 12.56 3.52
N GLU A 105 6.47 12.62 3.36
CA GLU A 105 5.63 13.73 3.81
C GLU A 105 5.73 13.99 5.33
N VAL A 106 6.00 12.95 6.11
CA VAL A 106 6.17 13.06 7.57
C VAL A 106 7.63 13.03 8.02
N GLY A 107 8.59 13.04 7.09
CA GLY A 107 10.02 13.05 7.41
C GLY A 107 10.56 11.75 8.01
N ALA A 108 9.98 10.59 7.67
CA ALA A 108 10.30 9.29 8.24
C ALA A 108 10.82 8.27 7.21
N LEU A 109 11.43 8.72 6.11
CA LEU A 109 11.95 7.84 5.05
C LEU A 109 12.98 6.82 5.55
N ASP A 110 13.71 7.11 6.60
CA ASP A 110 14.65 6.22 7.28
C ASP A 110 13.98 4.94 7.82
N LYS A 111 12.68 4.96 8.06
CA LYS A 111 11.90 3.84 8.59
C LYS A 111 11.17 3.04 7.50
N LEU A 112 11.18 3.52 6.25
CA LEU A 112 10.45 2.90 5.14
C LEU A 112 10.91 1.45 4.88
N GLU A 113 12.22 1.18 4.85
CA GLU A 113 12.74 -0.17 4.61
C GLU A 113 12.27 -1.15 5.71
N ALA A 114 12.32 -0.74 6.97
CA ALA A 114 11.84 -1.57 8.08
C ALA A 114 10.35 -1.91 7.90
N PHE A 115 9.52 -0.92 7.63
CA PHE A 115 8.08 -1.10 7.44
C PHE A 115 7.76 -1.96 6.22
N THR A 116 8.44 -1.77 5.08
CA THR A 116 8.09 -2.46 3.82
C THR A 116 8.74 -3.83 3.65
N SER A 117 9.85 -4.11 4.34
CA SER A 117 10.71 -5.24 3.98
C SER A 117 11.25 -6.05 5.16
N LEU A 118 11.31 -5.50 6.36
CA LEU A 118 11.94 -6.16 7.50
C LEU A 118 10.94 -6.63 8.56
N ASN A 119 10.03 -5.76 8.99
CA ASN A 119 9.13 -6.06 10.10
C ASN A 119 8.20 -7.26 9.81
N GLY A 120 7.72 -7.42 8.57
CA GLY A 120 6.86 -8.53 8.19
C GLY A 120 7.58 -9.89 8.27
N PRO A 121 8.71 -10.09 7.58
CA PRO A 121 9.50 -11.31 7.72
C PRO A 121 9.88 -11.61 9.17
N ASP A 122 10.31 -10.61 9.94
CA ASP A 122 10.67 -10.81 11.35
C ASP A 122 9.49 -11.31 12.19
N PHE A 123 8.31 -10.74 11.98
CA PHE A 123 7.09 -11.16 12.69
C PHE A 123 6.69 -12.60 12.37
N TYR A 124 6.80 -13.01 11.09
CA TYR A 124 6.44 -14.36 10.66
C TYR A 124 7.58 -15.39 10.80
N GLY A 125 8.74 -15.00 11.30
CA GLY A 125 9.92 -15.90 11.38
C GLY A 125 10.44 -16.31 10.00
N LEU A 126 10.27 -15.49 8.98
CA LEU A 126 10.69 -15.74 7.61
C LEU A 126 12.08 -15.12 7.33
N PRO A 127 12.88 -15.72 6.43
CA PRO A 127 14.13 -15.11 6.02
C PRO A 127 13.88 -13.79 5.29
N ARG A 128 14.68 -12.77 5.60
CA ARG A 128 14.64 -11.49 4.93
C ARG A 128 15.17 -11.60 3.49
N ASN A 129 14.55 -10.87 2.56
CA ASN A 129 15.06 -10.75 1.20
C ASN A 129 16.44 -10.08 1.18
N THR A 130 17.36 -10.64 0.41
CA THR A 130 18.71 -10.07 0.21
C THR A 130 18.76 -9.11 -0.98
N SER A 131 17.86 -9.27 -1.95
CA SER A 131 17.77 -8.38 -3.11
C SER A 131 17.29 -6.99 -2.70
N LYS A 132 17.89 -5.96 -3.29
CA LYS A 132 17.51 -4.56 -3.05
C LYS A 132 16.83 -3.98 -4.28
N ILE A 133 15.90 -3.09 -4.03
CA ILE A 133 15.26 -2.25 -5.04
C ILE A 133 15.66 -0.81 -4.80
N LYS A 134 15.78 -0.04 -5.86
CA LYS A 134 16.04 1.39 -5.80
C LYS A 134 14.77 2.14 -6.13
N LEU A 135 14.30 2.98 -5.21
CA LEU A 135 13.23 3.93 -5.48
C LEU A 135 13.84 5.22 -6.03
N ILE A 136 13.33 5.71 -7.15
CA ILE A 136 13.78 6.96 -7.77
C ILE A 136 12.61 7.92 -7.81
N LYS A 137 12.79 9.11 -7.25
CA LYS A 137 11.75 10.15 -7.25
C LYS A 137 11.65 10.77 -8.64
N THR A 138 10.57 10.45 -9.33
CA THR A 138 10.25 11.02 -10.64
C THR A 138 8.74 11.09 -10.82
N SER A 139 8.30 11.99 -11.68
CA SER A 139 6.89 12.10 -12.04
C SER A 139 6.51 11.01 -13.04
N TRP A 140 5.39 10.33 -12.82
CA TRP A 140 4.85 9.37 -13.76
C TRP A 140 3.32 9.36 -13.72
N LYS A 141 2.70 9.10 -14.85
CA LYS A 141 1.24 8.98 -14.94
C LYS A 141 0.82 7.53 -14.69
N VAL A 142 -0.06 7.33 -13.72
CA VAL A 142 -0.67 6.01 -13.48
C VAL A 142 -1.56 5.65 -14.68
N PRO A 143 -1.44 4.44 -15.26
CA PRO A 143 -2.34 4.02 -16.33
C PRO A 143 -3.81 4.13 -15.94
N GLU A 144 -4.66 4.44 -16.91
CA GLU A 144 -6.11 4.53 -16.70
C GLU A 144 -6.72 3.17 -16.32
N SER A 145 -6.16 2.09 -16.86
CA SER A 145 -6.59 0.71 -16.58
C SER A 145 -5.50 -0.29 -16.96
N PHE A 146 -5.69 -1.52 -16.52
CA PHE A 146 -4.91 -2.69 -16.96
C PHE A 146 -5.86 -3.77 -17.48
N SER A 147 -5.44 -4.50 -18.53
CA SER A 147 -6.18 -5.65 -19.00
C SER A 147 -6.26 -6.74 -17.93
N PHE A 148 -7.43 -7.30 -17.71
CA PHE A 148 -7.67 -8.33 -16.69
C PHE A 148 -8.82 -9.26 -17.11
N SER A 149 -8.53 -10.54 -17.31
CA SER A 149 -9.52 -11.51 -17.76
C SER A 149 -10.21 -11.05 -19.06
N PHE A 150 -11.52 -10.89 -19.05
CA PHE A 150 -12.32 -10.44 -20.22
C PHE A 150 -12.65 -8.94 -20.19
N GLY A 151 -11.96 -8.15 -19.35
CA GLY A 151 -12.21 -6.72 -19.19
C GLY A 151 -10.98 -5.96 -18.76
N ASP A 152 -11.20 -4.95 -17.95
CA ASP A 152 -10.15 -4.14 -17.37
C ASP A 152 -10.35 -3.91 -15.86
N ILE A 153 -9.24 -3.63 -15.18
CA ILE A 153 -9.21 -3.21 -13.79
C ILE A 153 -8.66 -1.78 -13.70
N ILE A 154 -9.20 -1.02 -12.77
CA ILE A 154 -8.81 0.36 -12.52
C ILE A 154 -7.87 0.39 -11.32
N PRO A 155 -6.62 0.85 -11.47
CA PRO A 155 -5.72 0.97 -10.35
C PRO A 155 -6.09 2.16 -9.46
N MET A 156 -5.63 2.13 -8.22
CA MET A 156 -5.68 3.28 -7.33
C MET A 156 -4.94 4.46 -7.97
N PHE A 157 -5.55 5.65 -7.97
CA PHE A 157 -5.05 6.86 -8.65
C PHE A 157 -4.94 6.75 -10.18
N ALA A 158 -5.79 5.94 -10.83
CA ALA A 158 -5.84 5.83 -12.30
C ALA A 158 -5.88 7.22 -12.97
N GLY A 159 -5.04 7.43 -13.98
CA GLY A 159 -4.95 8.69 -14.73
C GLY A 159 -4.26 9.84 -14.01
N GLU A 160 -4.01 9.74 -12.71
CA GLU A 160 -3.32 10.78 -11.95
C GLU A 160 -1.81 10.74 -12.17
N THR A 161 -1.18 11.91 -12.06
CA THR A 161 0.28 12.01 -12.06
C THR A 161 0.78 11.96 -10.64
N LEU A 162 1.52 10.91 -10.32
CA LEU A 162 2.20 10.76 -9.05
C LEU A 162 3.64 11.28 -9.17
N VAL A 163 4.05 12.11 -8.21
CA VAL A 163 5.47 12.36 -7.94
C VAL A 163 5.91 11.29 -6.98
N ALA A 164 6.32 10.17 -7.52
CA ALA A 164 6.61 8.98 -6.75
C ALA A 164 7.88 8.32 -7.27
N SER A 165 8.50 7.55 -6.42
CA SER A 165 9.67 6.78 -6.77
C SER A 165 9.31 5.67 -7.75
N ILE A 166 9.90 5.66 -8.93
CA ILE A 166 9.80 4.52 -9.85
C ILE A 166 10.70 3.41 -9.34
N LEU A 167 10.16 2.20 -9.35
CA LEU A 167 10.87 1.00 -8.99
C LEU A 167 11.79 0.55 -10.12
N LEU A 168 13.09 0.69 -9.95
CA LEU A 168 14.07 -0.03 -10.78
C LEU A 168 14.52 -1.29 -10.03
N ILE A 169 14.05 -2.45 -10.48
CA ILE A 169 14.56 -3.72 -10.01
C ILE A 169 15.91 -3.96 -10.69
N THR A 170 17.00 -3.69 -10.01
CA THR A 170 18.31 -4.14 -10.45
C THR A 170 18.47 -5.61 -10.11
N ARG A 171 18.07 -6.50 -11.02
CA ARG A 171 18.56 -7.88 -10.99
C ARG A 171 20.06 -7.82 -11.32
N LYS A 172 20.93 -8.05 -10.35
CA LYS A 172 22.24 -8.59 -10.66
C LYS A 172 22.02 -10.02 -11.13
N SER A 173 22.00 -10.22 -12.45
CA SER A 173 22.08 -11.56 -13.05
C SER A 173 23.46 -12.12 -12.72
N VAL A 174 23.52 -13.01 -11.75
CA VAL A 174 24.69 -13.90 -11.61
C VAL A 174 24.47 -15.03 -12.61
N PHE A 175 24.83 -14.77 -13.88
CA PHE A 175 25.15 -15.86 -14.80
C PHE A 175 26.56 -16.30 -14.45
N THR A 176 26.72 -17.28 -13.58
CA THR A 176 27.90 -18.10 -13.55
C THR A 176 27.80 -19.09 -14.68
N ASN A 177 28.48 -18.81 -15.80
CA ASN A 177 28.86 -19.84 -16.75
C ASN A 177 29.63 -20.93 -16.00
N ARG A 178 29.06 -22.12 -15.93
CA ARG A 178 29.85 -23.34 -15.75
C ARG A 178 29.81 -24.07 -17.09
N LEU A 179 30.95 -24.07 -17.76
CA LEU A 179 31.34 -25.05 -18.76
C LEU A 179 31.43 -26.44 -18.12
#